data_18c9c8b595d9779a1c3ce909b59d45e3
#
_entry.id   18c9c8b595d9779a1c3ce909b59d45e3
#
_cell.length_a   1.000
_cell.length_b   1.000
_cell.length_c   1.000
_cell.angle_alpha   90.00
_cell.angle_beta   90.00
_cell.angle_gamma   90.00
#
_symmetry.space_group_name_H-M   'P 1'
#
loop_
_entity.id
_entity.type
_entity.pdbx_description
1 polymer ?
#
loop_
_entity_poly.entity_id
_entity_poly.type
_entity_poly.pdbx_seq_one_letter_code
_entity_poly.pdbx_strand_id
1 'polypeptide(L)'
;MSTLEERIQQIEAKDEIRELTALYCHAVVDGEPDKIVSLFCVDGVFKTHNIAPCGRAELTEFYQSGVSKRTHKPFIQNHVIELTSDYEAVGRCSVEIRVNQDGEPYTQSGHYLDQYKKVDGNWKFKERHYHRYHNAPWRNGWKLK
;
A
#
# COMPACT_ATOMS: atom_id res chain seq x y z
N MET A 1 14.08 -27.71 -11.14
CA MET A 1 14.42 -26.57 -12.00
C MET A 1 13.15 -26.08 -12.67
N SER A 2 12.83 -24.79 -12.57
CA SER A 2 11.62 -24.22 -13.16
C SER A 2 11.71 -24.13 -14.69
N THR A 3 10.59 -24.35 -15.36
CA THR A 3 10.46 -24.18 -16.82
C THR A 3 10.51 -22.71 -17.22
N LEU A 4 10.68 -22.41 -18.49
CA LEU A 4 10.61 -21.05 -19.02
C LEU A 4 9.20 -20.45 -18.77
N GLU A 5 8.16 -21.24 -18.98
CA GLU A 5 6.78 -20.81 -18.73
C GLU A 5 6.55 -20.44 -17.26
N GLU A 6 7.00 -21.26 -16.32
CA GLU A 6 6.92 -20.97 -14.90
C GLU A 6 7.69 -19.70 -14.53
N ARG A 7 8.85 -19.47 -15.13
CA ARG A 7 9.65 -18.26 -14.90
C ARG A 7 8.93 -17.01 -15.43
N ILE A 8 8.30 -17.12 -16.60
CA ILE A 8 7.52 -16.02 -17.17
C ILE A 8 6.34 -15.69 -16.24
N GLN A 9 5.59 -16.70 -15.80
CA GLN A 9 4.46 -16.53 -14.88
C GLN A 9 4.89 -15.83 -13.59
N GLN A 10 6.05 -16.17 -13.04
CA GLN A 10 6.59 -15.51 -11.85
C GLN A 10 6.95 -14.05 -12.10
N ILE A 11 7.52 -13.74 -13.26
CA ILE A 11 7.85 -12.36 -13.64
C ILE A 11 6.57 -11.54 -13.82
N GLU A 12 5.58 -12.09 -14.52
CA GLU A 12 4.28 -11.44 -14.71
C GLU A 12 3.59 -11.17 -13.37
N ALA A 13 3.57 -12.17 -12.47
CA ALA A 13 2.98 -12.00 -11.14
C ALA A 13 3.62 -10.86 -10.36
N LYS A 14 4.95 -10.79 -10.35
CA LYS A 14 5.68 -9.70 -9.68
C LYS A 14 5.41 -8.35 -10.32
N ASP A 15 5.32 -8.30 -11.63
CA ASP A 15 5.01 -7.07 -12.36
C ASP A 15 3.59 -6.58 -12.05
N GLU A 16 2.62 -7.47 -12.05
CA GLU A 16 1.23 -7.15 -11.67
C GLU A 16 1.13 -6.64 -10.24
N ILE A 17 1.88 -7.23 -9.30
CA ILE A 17 1.93 -6.77 -7.91
C ILE A 17 2.55 -5.38 -7.81
N ARG A 18 3.61 -5.08 -8.57
CA ARG A 18 4.18 -3.72 -8.62
C ARG A 18 3.17 -2.72 -9.15
N GLU A 19 2.44 -3.07 -10.20
CA GLU A 19 1.39 -2.22 -10.75
C GLU A 19 0.25 -2.02 -9.75
N LEU A 20 -0.16 -3.08 -9.02
CA LEU A 20 -1.15 -2.98 -7.94
C LEU A 20 -0.76 -1.92 -6.90
N THR A 21 0.49 -1.92 -6.46
CA THR A 21 0.97 -0.94 -5.47
C THR A 21 1.05 0.47 -6.04
N ALA A 22 1.39 0.60 -7.32
CA ALA A 22 1.38 1.89 -8.01
C ALA A 22 -0.05 2.43 -8.15
N LEU A 23 -1.00 1.59 -8.55
CA LEU A 23 -2.42 1.96 -8.64
C LEU A 23 -2.98 2.42 -7.30
N TYR A 24 -2.59 1.76 -6.22
CA TYR A 24 -2.95 2.18 -4.87
C TYR A 24 -2.51 3.63 -4.58
N CYS A 25 -1.26 3.94 -4.89
CA CYS A 25 -0.73 5.30 -4.69
C CYS A 25 -1.49 6.33 -5.50
N HIS A 26 -1.78 6.05 -6.77
CA HIS A 26 -2.56 6.96 -7.62
C HIS A 26 -3.99 7.15 -7.10
N ALA A 27 -4.65 6.07 -6.66
CA ALA A 27 -6.00 6.17 -6.11
C ALA A 27 -6.03 6.99 -4.81
N VAL A 28 -5.00 6.89 -3.98
CA VAL A 28 -4.87 7.73 -2.78
C VAL A 28 -4.68 9.20 -3.16
N VAL A 29 -3.80 9.49 -4.13
CA VAL A 29 -3.56 10.85 -4.63
C VAL A 29 -4.84 11.48 -5.19
N ASP A 30 -5.61 10.69 -5.94
CA ASP A 30 -6.83 11.15 -6.59
C ASP A 30 -8.03 11.25 -5.63
N GLY A 31 -7.88 10.73 -4.41
CA GLY A 31 -8.94 10.76 -3.40
C GLY A 31 -10.15 9.93 -3.79
N GLU A 32 -9.92 8.73 -4.31
CA GLU A 32 -10.96 7.80 -4.77
C GLU A 32 -11.07 6.58 -3.83
N PRO A 33 -11.80 6.70 -2.69
CA PRO A 33 -11.88 5.61 -1.70
C PRO A 33 -12.36 4.28 -2.26
N ASP A 34 -13.38 4.29 -3.11
CA ASP A 34 -13.92 3.06 -3.71
C ASP A 34 -12.86 2.33 -4.55
N LYS A 35 -12.06 3.10 -5.28
CA LYS A 35 -10.98 2.55 -6.09
C LYS A 35 -9.87 1.95 -5.23
N ILE A 36 -9.51 2.63 -4.13
CA ILE A 36 -8.54 2.11 -3.17
C ILE A 36 -9.04 0.77 -2.60
N VAL A 37 -10.26 0.74 -2.12
CA VAL A 37 -10.86 -0.45 -1.49
C VAL A 37 -10.97 -1.61 -2.48
N SER A 38 -11.23 -1.34 -3.77
CA SER A 38 -11.30 -2.36 -4.81
C SER A 38 -9.97 -3.10 -5.02
N LEU A 39 -8.85 -2.52 -4.60
CA LEU A 39 -7.52 -3.13 -4.70
C LEU A 39 -7.24 -4.13 -3.57
N PHE A 40 -8.11 -4.17 -2.55
CA PHE A 40 -8.03 -5.13 -1.44
C PHE A 40 -8.94 -6.33 -1.70
N CYS A 41 -8.60 -7.47 -1.07
CA CYS A 41 -9.52 -8.59 -0.97
C CYS A 41 -10.78 -8.15 -0.19
N VAL A 42 -11.87 -8.91 -0.33
CA VAL A 42 -13.15 -8.61 0.35
C VAL A 42 -12.97 -8.49 1.88
N ASP A 43 -12.10 -9.32 2.45
CA ASP A 43 -11.74 -9.32 3.86
C ASP A 43 -10.35 -8.68 4.11
N GLY A 44 -9.90 -7.84 3.19
CA GLY A 44 -8.60 -7.19 3.27
C GLY A 44 -8.44 -6.27 4.48
N VAL A 45 -7.20 -6.08 4.89
CA VAL A 45 -6.85 -5.28 6.08
C VAL A 45 -5.81 -4.23 5.72
N PHE A 46 -6.04 -3.00 6.17
CA PHE A 46 -5.00 -1.98 6.26
C PHE A 46 -4.63 -1.79 7.72
N LYS A 47 -3.36 -1.98 8.04
CA LYS A 47 -2.91 -1.99 9.42
C LYS A 47 -1.86 -0.90 9.67
N THR A 48 -1.99 -0.20 10.77
CA THR A 48 -0.97 0.69 11.32
C THR A 48 -0.65 0.26 12.76
N HIS A 49 0.14 1.05 13.48
CA HIS A 49 0.51 0.75 14.87
C HIS A 49 -0.70 0.76 15.84
N ASN A 50 -1.80 1.42 15.48
CA ASN A 50 -2.93 1.62 16.39
C ASN A 50 -4.31 1.30 15.81
N ILE A 51 -4.43 1.08 14.51
CA ILE A 51 -5.70 0.75 13.86
C ILE A 51 -5.49 -0.34 12.81
N ALA A 52 -6.57 -1.10 12.54
CA ALA A 52 -6.55 -2.16 11.56
C ALA A 52 -7.93 -2.34 10.92
N PRO A 53 -8.42 -1.35 10.14
CA PRO A 53 -9.70 -1.49 9.45
C PRO A 53 -9.68 -2.72 8.54
N CYS A 54 -10.71 -3.54 8.67
CA CYS A 54 -10.84 -4.82 7.99
C CYS A 54 -12.17 -4.91 7.24
N GLY A 55 -12.10 -5.35 5.98
CA GLY A 55 -13.26 -5.52 5.15
C GLY A 55 -13.71 -4.22 4.46
N ARG A 56 -14.62 -4.36 3.49
CA ARG A 56 -15.01 -3.25 2.63
C ARG A 56 -15.58 -2.05 3.38
N ALA A 57 -16.45 -2.28 4.36
CA ALA A 57 -17.11 -1.19 5.08
C ALA A 57 -16.10 -0.38 5.91
N GLU A 58 -15.28 -1.05 6.71
CA GLU A 58 -14.29 -0.39 7.55
C GLU A 58 -13.19 0.29 6.73
N LEU A 59 -12.73 -0.35 5.65
CA LEU A 59 -11.75 0.26 4.74
C LEU A 59 -12.33 1.50 4.05
N THR A 60 -13.56 1.43 3.58
CA THR A 60 -14.22 2.58 2.95
C THR A 60 -14.32 3.76 3.91
N GLU A 61 -14.77 3.53 5.13
CA GLU A 61 -14.84 4.58 6.15
C GLU A 61 -13.45 5.17 6.45
N PHE A 62 -12.46 4.33 6.60
CA PHE A 62 -11.07 4.75 6.85
C PHE A 62 -10.55 5.68 5.75
N TYR A 63 -10.71 5.29 4.48
CA TYR A 63 -10.21 6.10 3.37
C TYR A 63 -11.05 7.34 3.10
N GLN A 64 -12.35 7.32 3.35
CA GLN A 64 -13.22 8.49 3.21
C GLN A 64 -12.97 9.53 4.31
N SER A 65 -12.81 9.11 5.56
CA SER A 65 -12.72 10.03 6.70
C SER A 65 -11.31 10.50 7.01
N GLY A 66 -10.31 9.64 6.83
CA GLY A 66 -8.94 9.91 7.22
C GLY A 66 -8.06 10.42 6.08
N VAL A 67 -7.84 9.56 5.12
CA VAL A 67 -6.84 9.75 4.07
C VAL A 67 -7.22 10.84 3.08
N SER A 68 -8.47 10.85 2.61
CA SER A 68 -8.92 11.84 1.62
C SER A 68 -8.96 13.27 2.16
N LYS A 69 -9.18 13.44 3.46
CA LYS A 69 -9.19 14.77 4.09
C LYS A 69 -7.80 15.34 4.34
N ARG A 70 -6.78 14.50 4.40
CA ARG A 70 -5.39 14.90 4.71
C ARG A 70 -4.50 15.08 3.49
N THR A 71 -5.04 14.99 2.29
CA THR A 71 -4.27 15.17 1.04
C THR A 71 -3.00 14.33 0.94
N HIS A 72 -3.08 13.05 1.29
CA HIS A 72 -1.94 12.14 1.22
C HIS A 72 -1.41 11.97 -0.20
N LYS A 73 -0.09 12.10 -0.36
CA LYS A 73 0.62 11.89 -1.63
C LYS A 73 1.74 10.88 -1.40
N PRO A 74 1.46 9.57 -1.49
CA PRO A 74 2.48 8.55 -1.29
C PRO A 74 3.38 8.37 -2.51
N PHE A 75 4.67 8.20 -2.22
CA PHE A 75 5.71 7.83 -3.20
C PHE A 75 6.37 6.55 -2.71
N ILE A 76 6.40 5.52 -3.54
CA ILE A 76 6.97 4.21 -3.18
C ILE A 76 8.24 3.91 -3.95
N GLN A 77 9.12 3.13 -3.34
CA GLN A 77 10.38 2.69 -3.92
C GLN A 77 10.90 1.44 -3.22
N ASN A 78 11.95 0.82 -3.74
CA ASN A 78 12.61 -0.33 -3.14
C ASN A 78 11.64 -1.50 -2.90
N HIS A 79 10.90 -1.88 -3.94
CA HIS A 79 9.88 -2.92 -3.83
C HIS A 79 10.47 -4.30 -4.07
N VAL A 80 10.47 -5.13 -3.04
CA VAL A 80 10.89 -6.53 -3.09
C VAL A 80 9.67 -7.42 -2.89
N ILE A 81 9.47 -8.39 -3.77
CA ILE A 81 8.32 -9.29 -3.77
C ILE A 81 8.80 -10.74 -3.77
N GLU A 82 8.23 -11.55 -2.90
CA GLU A 82 8.44 -12.99 -2.83
C GLU A 82 7.12 -13.72 -3.09
N LEU A 83 7.09 -14.54 -4.12
CA LEU A 83 5.96 -15.41 -4.40
C LEU A 83 6.03 -16.63 -3.49
N THR A 84 5.00 -16.84 -2.67
CA THR A 84 4.95 -17.98 -1.74
C THR A 84 4.16 -19.16 -2.32
N SER A 85 3.34 -18.88 -3.34
CA SER A 85 2.62 -19.88 -4.14
C SER A 85 2.17 -19.24 -5.46
N ASP A 86 1.42 -19.96 -6.27
CA ASP A 86 0.84 -19.41 -7.50
C ASP A 86 -0.22 -18.32 -7.23
N TYR A 87 -0.75 -18.26 -6.00
CA TYR A 87 -1.84 -17.37 -5.62
C TYR A 87 -1.53 -16.46 -4.44
N GLU A 88 -0.37 -16.58 -3.85
CA GLU A 88 0.01 -15.80 -2.68
C GLU A 88 1.42 -15.25 -2.80
N ALA A 89 1.63 -14.06 -2.27
CA ALA A 89 2.92 -13.40 -2.23
C ALA A 89 3.02 -12.49 -1.01
N VAL A 90 4.25 -12.16 -0.66
CA VAL A 90 4.56 -11.16 0.35
C VAL A 90 5.50 -10.13 -0.26
N GLY A 91 5.50 -8.92 0.27
CA GLY A 91 6.40 -7.89 -0.23
C GLY A 91 6.66 -6.79 0.78
N ARG A 92 7.70 -6.03 0.48
CA ARG A 92 8.07 -4.84 1.24
C ARG A 92 8.43 -3.74 0.26
N CYS A 93 7.90 -2.54 0.47
CA CYS A 93 8.35 -1.36 -0.26
C CYS A 93 8.49 -0.17 0.68
N SER A 94 9.51 0.63 0.42
CA SER A 94 9.69 1.90 1.12
C SER A 94 8.63 2.90 0.67
N VAL A 95 8.21 3.79 1.58
CA VAL A 95 7.23 4.82 1.27
C VAL A 95 7.60 6.14 1.90
N GLU A 96 7.46 7.20 1.14
CA GLU A 96 7.42 8.57 1.58
C GLU A 96 6.02 9.13 1.32
N ILE A 97 5.46 9.84 2.29
CA ILE A 97 4.14 10.44 2.15
C ILE A 97 4.24 11.92 2.45
N ARG A 98 3.86 12.73 1.47
CA ARG A 98 3.66 14.17 1.68
C ARG A 98 2.19 14.38 2.02
N VAL A 99 1.92 15.17 3.05
CA VAL A 99 0.55 15.33 3.56
C VAL A 99 0.40 16.69 4.24
N ASN A 100 -0.80 17.26 4.17
CA ASN A 100 -1.15 18.42 4.98
C ASN A 100 -1.82 17.94 6.27
N GLN A 101 -1.34 18.45 7.39
CA GLN A 101 -1.96 18.25 8.70
C GLN A 101 -2.24 19.62 9.30
N ASP A 102 -3.52 19.91 9.57
CA ASP A 102 -3.94 21.19 10.15
C ASP A 102 -3.44 22.42 9.39
N GLY A 103 -3.42 22.31 8.06
CA GLY A 103 -2.98 23.39 7.17
C GLY A 103 -1.45 23.51 7.02
N GLU A 104 -0.67 22.63 7.64
CA GLU A 104 0.78 22.63 7.57
C GLU A 104 1.30 21.43 6.78
N PRO A 105 2.31 21.62 5.91
CA PRO A 105 2.93 20.50 5.19
C PRO A 105 3.77 19.63 6.10
N TYR A 106 3.51 18.32 6.05
CA TYR A 106 4.24 17.27 6.78
C TYR A 106 4.85 16.29 5.79
N THR A 107 5.89 15.63 6.22
CA THR A 107 6.44 14.47 5.55
C THR A 107 6.43 13.27 6.49
N GLN A 108 6.04 12.13 5.95
CA GLN A 108 6.14 10.84 6.63
C GLN A 108 7.08 9.95 5.85
N SER A 109 7.73 9.03 6.53
CA SER A 109 8.49 7.97 5.89
C SER A 109 8.25 6.65 6.62
N GLY A 110 8.41 5.58 5.91
CA GLY A 110 8.21 4.25 6.45
C GLY A 110 8.35 3.18 5.39
N HIS A 111 7.75 2.04 5.65
CA HIS A 111 7.61 0.98 4.67
C HIS A 111 6.26 0.29 4.82
N TYR A 112 5.80 -0.30 3.73
CA TYR A 112 4.70 -1.25 3.75
C TYR A 112 5.26 -2.66 3.82
N LEU A 113 4.69 -3.49 4.70
CA LEU A 113 4.77 -4.95 4.63
C LEU A 113 3.44 -5.44 4.12
N ASP A 114 3.46 -6.08 2.97
CA ASP A 114 2.24 -6.46 2.27
C ASP A 114 2.13 -7.98 2.17
N GLN A 115 0.89 -8.46 2.27
CA GLN A 115 0.48 -9.78 1.85
C GLN A 115 -0.46 -9.62 0.67
N TYR A 116 -0.20 -10.35 -0.41
CA TYR A 116 -0.99 -10.30 -1.64
C TYR A 116 -1.65 -11.65 -1.89
N LYS A 117 -2.81 -11.61 -2.51
CA LYS A 117 -3.54 -12.80 -2.93
C LYS A 117 -4.09 -12.61 -4.34
N LYS A 118 -3.97 -13.64 -5.17
CA LYS A 118 -4.60 -13.65 -6.50
C LYS A 118 -6.03 -14.15 -6.37
N VAL A 119 -7.00 -13.30 -6.73
CA VAL A 119 -8.42 -13.57 -6.62
C VAL A 119 -9.06 -13.34 -8.01
N ASP A 120 -9.70 -14.36 -8.55
CA ASP A 120 -10.33 -14.29 -9.87
C ASP A 120 -9.38 -13.76 -10.97
N GLY A 121 -8.13 -14.22 -10.92
CA GLY A 121 -7.11 -13.83 -11.89
C GLY A 121 -6.42 -12.49 -11.62
N ASN A 122 -6.78 -11.79 -10.57
CA ASN A 122 -6.22 -10.47 -10.23
C ASN A 122 -5.52 -10.49 -8.86
N TRP A 123 -4.34 -9.90 -8.81
CA TRP A 123 -3.63 -9.71 -7.55
C TRP A 123 -4.27 -8.59 -6.74
N LYS A 124 -4.45 -8.82 -5.43
CA LYS A 124 -5.06 -7.87 -4.50
C LYS A 124 -4.30 -7.88 -3.18
N PHE A 125 -4.44 -6.78 -2.41
CA PHE A 125 -3.93 -6.75 -1.05
C PHE A 125 -4.81 -7.63 -0.14
N LYS A 126 -4.20 -8.61 0.50
CA LYS A 126 -4.79 -9.34 1.63
C LYS A 126 -4.61 -8.55 2.92
N GLU A 127 -3.41 -8.04 3.12
CA GLU A 127 -3.08 -7.13 4.21
C GLU A 127 -2.00 -6.15 3.73
N ARG A 128 -2.17 -4.90 4.08
CA ARG A 128 -1.15 -3.88 3.90
C ARG A 128 -0.84 -3.29 5.26
N HIS A 129 0.39 -3.47 5.76
CA HIS A 129 0.81 -2.99 7.07
C HIS A 129 1.81 -1.85 6.89
N TYR A 130 1.40 -0.64 7.31
CA TYR A 130 2.24 0.56 7.25
C TYR A 130 3.04 0.71 8.54
N HIS A 131 4.36 0.65 8.41
CA HIS A 131 5.32 0.88 9.48
C HIS A 131 5.92 2.26 9.29
N ARG A 132 5.52 3.21 10.13
CA ARG A 132 5.99 4.59 10.07
C ARG A 132 7.27 4.78 10.87
N TYR A 133 8.30 5.37 10.25
CA TYR A 133 9.54 5.73 10.93
C TYR A 133 9.50 7.15 11.45
N HIS A 134 8.86 8.06 10.69
CA HIS A 134 9.01 9.48 10.83
C HIS A 134 7.72 10.19 10.41
N ASN A 135 7.35 11.21 11.17
CA ASN A 135 6.24 12.11 10.85
C ASN A 135 6.56 13.48 11.46
N ALA A 136 6.88 14.45 10.62
CA ALA A 136 7.28 15.77 11.09
C ALA A 136 6.88 16.86 10.11
N PRO A 137 6.70 18.10 10.60
CA PRO A 137 6.53 19.25 9.73
C PRO A 137 7.68 19.38 8.75
N TRP A 138 7.39 19.71 7.51
CA TRP A 138 8.40 19.85 6.45
C TRP A 138 9.51 20.83 6.85
N ARG A 139 9.17 21.91 7.54
CA ARG A 139 10.13 22.91 8.02
C ARG A 139 11.21 22.36 8.98
N ASN A 140 10.93 21.25 9.67
CA ASN A 140 11.88 20.62 10.58
C ASN A 140 12.91 19.74 9.87
N GLY A 141 12.71 19.49 8.58
CA GLY A 141 13.55 18.63 7.79
C GLY A 141 13.60 17.21 8.32
N TRP A 142 14.69 16.55 8.09
CA TRP A 142 14.88 15.12 8.38
C TRP A 142 15.57 14.94 9.73
N LYS A 143 14.87 15.28 10.81
CA LYS A 143 15.43 15.07 12.16
C LYS A 143 15.08 13.67 12.64
N LEU A 144 16.06 12.80 12.61
CA LEU A 144 15.99 11.51 13.29
C LEU A 144 16.42 11.71 14.74
N LYS A 145 15.67 11.14 15.66
CA LYS A 145 16.05 11.10 17.06
C LYS A 145 17.09 10.02 17.30
#